data_3d233fac6aa131d27de65c865bdb6385
#
_entry.id   3d233fac6aa131d27de65c865bdb6385
#
_cell.length_a   1.000
_cell.length_b   1.000
_cell.length_c   1.000
_cell.angle_alpha   90.00
_cell.angle_beta   90.00
_cell.angle_gamma   90.00
#
_symmetry.space_group_name_H-M   'P 1'
#
loop_
_entity.id
_entity.type
_entity.pdbx_description
1 polymer ?
#
loop_
_entity_poly.entity_id
_entity_poly.type
_entity_poly.pdbx_seq_one_letter_code
_entity_poly.pdbx_strand_id
1 'polypeptide(L)'
;MIWFGYLNKLNKDFEQKYANLIMKDEIPKEIFEPMTIDSIDFAGRKIELGNECYWTSVNTVQCPYYGEMNWSVHKSLESAKNTIETQFYITKNKKGGKVISEAEVDVVFEGTETKARKIIYDFTGVKSLLAGMSGGKTLTVYYVACEVRGNYVSCCMSFWNNDTITENGLAPLLEKVMQLKK
;
A
#
# COMPACT_ATOMS: atom_id res chain seq x y z
N MET A 1 -20.78 -10.41 15.59
CA MET A 1 -20.07 -11.71 15.48
C MET A 1 -18.58 -11.41 15.42
N ILE A 2 -17.77 -12.04 16.29
CA ILE A 2 -16.31 -11.84 16.38
C ILE A 2 -15.67 -13.10 15.82
N TRP A 3 -14.68 -12.93 14.92
CA TRP A 3 -13.90 -14.01 14.34
C TRP A 3 -12.44 -13.86 14.74
N PHE A 4 -11.82 -14.94 15.18
CA PHE A 4 -10.39 -15.01 15.44
C PHE A 4 -9.72 -15.93 14.41
N GLY A 5 -8.64 -15.46 13.79
CA GLY A 5 -7.84 -16.23 12.85
C GLY A 5 -6.47 -16.59 13.45
N TYR A 6 -5.99 -17.80 13.21
CA TYR A 6 -4.69 -18.27 13.67
C TYR A 6 -3.88 -18.84 12.52
N LEU A 7 -2.59 -18.49 12.50
CA LEU A 7 -1.65 -19.09 11.55
C LEU A 7 -1.07 -20.40 12.05
N ASN A 8 -1.09 -20.66 13.37
CA ASN A 8 -0.49 -21.82 14.00
C ASN A 8 -1.45 -22.50 14.98
N LYS A 9 -1.34 -22.18 16.27
CA LYS A 9 -2.10 -22.87 17.34
C LYS A 9 -3.23 -21.98 17.87
N LEU A 10 -4.40 -22.59 18.02
CA LEU A 10 -5.56 -21.96 18.68
C LEU A 10 -5.19 -21.52 20.11
N ASN A 11 -5.56 -20.29 20.48
CA ASN A 11 -5.36 -19.73 21.83
C ASN A 11 -6.70 -19.24 22.40
N LYS A 12 -7.38 -20.11 23.13
CA LYS A 12 -8.70 -19.82 23.72
C LYS A 12 -8.68 -18.72 24.77
N ASP A 13 -7.59 -18.62 25.52
CA ASP A 13 -7.46 -17.58 26.56
C ASP A 13 -7.34 -16.19 25.92
N PHE A 14 -6.60 -16.11 24.79
CA PHE A 14 -6.54 -14.90 23.97
C PHE A 14 -7.93 -14.53 23.42
N GLU A 15 -8.63 -15.47 22.81
CA GLU A 15 -9.98 -15.25 22.28
C GLU A 15 -10.93 -14.73 23.37
N GLN A 16 -10.97 -15.40 24.51
CA GLN A 16 -11.85 -15.04 25.63
C GLN A 16 -11.53 -13.64 26.15
N LYS A 17 -10.25 -13.32 26.33
CA LYS A 17 -9.81 -12.00 26.79
C LYS A 17 -10.28 -10.90 25.85
N TYR A 18 -10.01 -11.02 24.56
CA TYR A 18 -10.33 -9.96 23.59
C TYR A 18 -11.82 -9.91 23.26
N ALA A 19 -12.54 -11.04 23.26
CA ALA A 19 -13.99 -11.04 23.15
C ALA A 19 -14.63 -10.27 24.31
N ASN A 20 -14.16 -10.49 25.54
CA ASN A 20 -14.66 -9.78 26.72
C ASN A 20 -14.40 -8.27 26.65
N LEU A 21 -13.19 -7.84 26.23
CA LEU A 21 -12.86 -6.43 26.04
C LEU A 21 -13.79 -5.75 25.00
N ILE A 22 -14.03 -6.43 23.87
CA ILE A 22 -14.91 -5.93 22.81
C ILE A 22 -16.36 -5.83 23.32
N MET A 23 -16.86 -6.87 24.00
CA MET A 23 -18.24 -6.91 24.46
C MET A 23 -18.54 -5.90 25.57
N LYS A 24 -17.55 -5.52 26.36
CA LYS A 24 -17.63 -4.54 27.42
C LYS A 24 -17.32 -3.10 27.01
N ASP A 25 -16.94 -2.89 25.75
CA ASP A 25 -16.43 -1.60 25.24
C ASP A 25 -15.22 -1.08 26.04
N GLU A 26 -14.37 -2.03 26.49
CA GLU A 26 -13.16 -1.75 27.26
C GLU A 26 -11.89 -1.69 26.40
N ILE A 27 -12.04 -1.69 25.07
CA ILE A 27 -10.90 -1.50 24.16
C ILE A 27 -10.40 -0.05 24.28
N PRO A 28 -9.13 0.18 24.62
CA PRO A 28 -8.59 1.52 24.71
C PRO A 28 -8.78 2.28 23.39
N LYS A 29 -9.31 3.51 23.49
CA LYS A 29 -9.61 4.32 22.27
C LYS A 29 -8.37 4.66 21.47
N GLU A 30 -7.23 4.74 22.14
CA GLU A 30 -5.91 5.04 21.56
C GLU A 30 -5.49 4.03 20.49
N ILE A 31 -6.00 2.79 20.54
CA ILE A 31 -5.69 1.79 19.48
C ILE A 31 -6.37 2.10 18.15
N PHE A 32 -7.38 2.97 18.15
CA PHE A 32 -8.06 3.41 16.92
C PHE A 32 -7.48 4.70 16.36
N GLU A 33 -6.56 5.34 17.08
CA GLU A 33 -5.85 6.50 16.57
C GLU A 33 -4.80 6.07 15.54
N PRO A 34 -4.65 6.79 14.42
CA PRO A 34 -3.61 6.52 13.47
C PRO A 34 -2.24 6.62 14.14
N MET A 35 -1.44 5.57 14.03
CA MET A 35 -0.06 5.59 14.54
C MET A 35 0.79 6.36 13.54
N THR A 36 1.08 7.63 13.85
CA THR A 36 2.02 8.45 13.08
C THR A 36 3.43 7.89 13.17
N ILE A 37 4.16 7.94 12.07
CA ILE A 37 5.52 7.43 11.95
C ILE A 37 6.38 8.40 11.17
N ASP A 38 7.62 8.54 11.60
CA ASP A 38 8.61 9.42 10.96
C ASP A 38 9.49 8.67 9.96
N SER A 39 9.58 7.37 10.10
CA SER A 39 10.43 6.53 9.24
C SER A 39 9.93 5.09 9.18
N ILE A 40 10.35 4.39 8.12
CA ILE A 40 10.10 2.95 7.92
C ILE A 40 11.40 2.23 7.62
N ASP A 41 11.45 0.92 7.90
CA ASP A 41 12.44 0.02 7.31
C ASP A 41 11.86 -0.56 6.01
N PHE A 42 12.46 -0.20 4.89
CA PHE A 42 12.09 -0.73 3.57
C PHE A 42 13.15 -1.73 3.10
N ALA A 43 12.93 -3.00 3.36
CA ALA A 43 13.83 -4.10 2.99
C ALA A 43 15.29 -3.83 3.40
N GLY A 44 15.51 -3.40 4.66
CA GLY A 44 16.82 -3.13 5.23
C GLY A 44 17.38 -1.73 4.98
N ARG A 45 16.57 -0.80 4.44
CA ARG A 45 16.93 0.62 4.35
C ARG A 45 15.93 1.48 5.14
N LYS A 46 16.45 2.28 6.07
CA LYS A 46 15.63 3.29 6.73
C LYS A 46 15.27 4.42 5.77
N ILE A 47 13.98 4.71 5.66
CA ILE A 47 13.42 5.81 4.87
C ILE A 47 12.76 6.79 5.82
N GLU A 48 13.21 8.04 5.81
CA GLU A 48 12.54 9.13 6.50
C GLU A 48 11.33 9.58 5.68
N LEU A 49 10.15 9.61 6.31
CA LEU A 49 8.87 9.85 5.62
C LEU A 49 8.46 11.33 5.64
N GLY A 50 8.81 12.05 6.68
CA GLY A 50 8.27 13.38 6.94
C GLY A 50 7.06 13.32 7.88
N ASN A 51 6.35 14.43 8.00
CA ASN A 51 5.25 14.55 8.95
C ASN A 51 3.96 13.89 8.45
N GLU A 52 3.12 13.45 9.39
CA GLU A 52 1.75 12.97 9.17
C GLU A 52 1.60 11.63 8.44
N CYS A 53 2.69 10.90 8.20
CA CYS A 53 2.58 9.54 7.69
C CYS A 53 2.13 8.57 8.80
N TYR A 54 1.38 7.53 8.44
CA TYR A 54 0.88 6.55 9.39
C TYR A 54 0.73 5.16 8.77
N TRP A 55 0.72 4.14 9.62
CA TRP A 55 0.43 2.77 9.21
C TRP A 55 -1.06 2.58 8.96
N THR A 56 -1.45 2.12 7.78
CA THR A 56 -2.83 1.70 7.47
C THR A 56 -3.00 0.19 7.61
N SER A 57 -1.92 -0.56 7.49
CA SER A 57 -1.87 -2.00 7.75
C SER A 57 -0.41 -2.47 7.83
N VAL A 58 -0.18 -3.78 7.97
CA VAL A 58 1.18 -4.36 7.97
C VAL A 58 1.89 -3.99 6.67
N ASN A 59 3.08 -3.39 6.79
CA ASN A 59 3.89 -2.89 5.68
C ASN A 59 3.10 -2.03 4.67
N THR A 60 2.10 -1.28 5.16
CA THR A 60 1.35 -0.32 4.36
C THR A 60 1.39 1.03 5.04
N VAL A 61 2.09 1.97 4.44
CA VAL A 61 2.21 3.35 4.91
C VAL A 61 1.47 4.28 3.99
N GLN A 62 0.72 5.22 4.57
CA GLN A 62 0.08 6.31 3.87
C GLN A 62 0.60 7.64 4.40
N CYS A 63 0.93 8.53 3.47
CA CYS A 63 1.25 9.93 3.74
C CYS A 63 0.20 10.79 3.05
N PRO A 64 -0.69 11.50 3.78
CA PRO A 64 -1.77 12.29 3.19
C PRO A 64 -1.24 13.26 2.14
N TYR A 65 -1.82 13.24 0.96
CA TYR A 65 -1.42 14.02 -0.22
C TYR A 65 -0.03 13.70 -0.81
N TYR A 66 0.69 12.70 -0.28
CA TYR A 66 2.02 12.32 -0.74
C TYR A 66 2.10 10.86 -1.21
N GLY A 67 0.99 10.12 -1.15
CA GLY A 67 0.86 8.77 -1.65
C GLY A 67 0.78 7.68 -0.58
N GLU A 68 0.63 6.46 -1.06
CA GLU A 68 0.56 5.22 -0.26
C GLU A 68 1.52 4.19 -0.84
N MET A 69 2.12 3.40 0.03
CA MET A 69 3.03 2.32 -0.34
C MET A 69 2.79 1.08 0.52
N ASN A 70 2.63 -0.08 -0.15
CA ASN A 70 2.58 -1.40 0.46
C ASN A 70 3.69 -2.27 -0.12
N TRP A 71 4.41 -3.04 0.73
CA TRP A 71 5.46 -3.94 0.26
C TRP A 71 5.49 -5.26 1.03
N SER A 72 6.11 -6.26 0.42
CA SER A 72 6.38 -7.56 1.04
C SER A 72 7.71 -8.11 0.58
N VAL A 73 8.37 -8.86 1.45
CA VAL A 73 9.61 -9.59 1.16
C VAL A 73 9.27 -11.07 0.94
N HIS A 74 9.85 -11.66 -0.09
CA HIS A 74 9.54 -13.01 -0.56
C HIS A 74 10.77 -13.91 -0.58
N LYS A 75 10.54 -15.22 -0.65
CA LYS A 75 11.60 -16.23 -0.78
C LYS A 75 12.20 -16.33 -2.19
N SER A 76 11.49 -15.81 -3.20
CA SER A 76 11.93 -15.81 -4.60
C SER A 76 11.33 -14.65 -5.37
N LEU A 77 11.99 -14.25 -6.46
CA LEU A 77 11.48 -13.23 -7.39
C LEU A 77 10.15 -13.65 -8.04
N GLU A 78 9.98 -14.95 -8.30
CA GLU A 78 8.73 -15.49 -8.83
C GLU A 78 7.57 -15.25 -7.87
N SER A 79 7.77 -15.53 -6.57
CA SER A 79 6.76 -15.26 -5.54
C SER A 79 6.43 -13.77 -5.44
N ALA A 80 7.43 -12.89 -5.53
CA ALA A 80 7.21 -11.44 -5.55
C ALA A 80 6.37 -11.01 -6.78
N LYS A 81 6.70 -11.53 -7.98
CA LYS A 81 5.94 -11.29 -9.20
C LYS A 81 4.51 -11.80 -9.11
N ASN A 82 4.30 -13.02 -8.61
CA ASN A 82 2.97 -13.59 -8.43
C ASN A 82 2.12 -12.74 -7.47
N THR A 83 2.73 -12.14 -6.46
CA THR A 83 2.02 -11.25 -5.53
C THR A 83 1.53 -9.99 -6.22
N ILE A 84 2.35 -9.31 -7.02
CA ILE A 84 1.90 -8.10 -7.74
C ILE A 84 0.85 -8.43 -8.81
N GLU A 85 0.97 -9.58 -9.49
CA GLU A 85 -0.06 -10.02 -10.43
C GLU A 85 -1.40 -10.28 -9.73
N THR A 86 -1.36 -10.89 -8.54
CA THR A 86 -2.56 -11.12 -7.74
C THR A 86 -3.19 -9.81 -7.28
N GLN A 87 -2.38 -8.86 -6.78
CA GLN A 87 -2.86 -7.53 -6.38
C GLN A 87 -3.46 -6.76 -7.56
N PHE A 88 -2.82 -6.82 -8.72
CA PHE A 88 -3.34 -6.21 -9.94
C PHE A 88 -4.68 -6.87 -10.35
N TYR A 89 -4.76 -8.21 -10.36
CA TYR A 89 -5.98 -8.94 -10.67
C TYR A 89 -7.13 -8.55 -9.74
N ILE A 90 -6.88 -8.44 -8.44
CA ILE A 90 -7.87 -8.00 -7.45
C ILE A 90 -8.32 -6.57 -7.76
N THR A 91 -7.40 -5.66 -8.04
CA THR A 91 -7.72 -4.27 -8.37
C THR A 91 -8.55 -4.18 -9.65
N LYS A 92 -8.15 -4.90 -10.70
CA LYS A 92 -8.85 -4.90 -12.00
C LYS A 92 -10.29 -5.40 -11.91
N ASN A 93 -10.55 -6.37 -11.02
CA ASN A 93 -11.86 -7.01 -10.86
C ASN A 93 -12.67 -6.45 -9.67
N LYS A 94 -12.16 -5.44 -8.97
CA LYS A 94 -12.83 -4.84 -7.82
C LYS A 94 -14.07 -4.05 -8.25
N LYS A 95 -15.21 -4.35 -7.61
CA LYS A 95 -16.46 -3.59 -7.83
C LYS A 95 -16.32 -2.13 -7.36
N GLY A 96 -16.89 -1.21 -8.11
CA GLY A 96 -16.94 0.22 -7.78
C GLY A 96 -15.83 1.04 -8.42
N GLY A 97 -15.24 0.53 -9.51
CA GLY A 97 -14.31 1.25 -10.37
C GLY A 97 -13.84 0.38 -11.53
N LYS A 98 -12.98 0.93 -12.35
CA LYS A 98 -12.38 0.28 -13.52
C LYS A 98 -10.98 0.80 -13.81
N VAL A 99 -10.13 -0.06 -14.35
CA VAL A 99 -8.86 0.34 -14.95
C VAL A 99 -9.15 1.04 -16.29
N ILE A 100 -8.75 2.28 -16.42
CA ILE A 100 -8.93 3.10 -17.64
C ILE A 100 -7.63 3.25 -18.44
N SER A 101 -6.49 2.94 -17.85
CA SER A 101 -5.19 2.93 -18.51
C SER A 101 -4.30 1.87 -17.86
N GLU A 102 -3.55 1.14 -18.68
CA GLU A 102 -2.55 0.16 -18.26
C GLU A 102 -1.33 0.30 -19.17
N ALA A 103 -0.15 0.40 -18.59
CA ALA A 103 1.13 0.49 -19.32
C ALA A 103 2.26 -0.17 -18.51
N GLU A 104 3.24 -0.69 -19.19
CA GLU A 104 4.54 -1.04 -18.62
C GLU A 104 5.48 0.16 -18.78
N VAL A 105 6.15 0.55 -17.69
CA VAL A 105 7.07 1.69 -17.68
C VAL A 105 8.42 1.28 -17.11
N ASP A 106 9.50 1.81 -17.69
CA ASP A 106 10.85 1.58 -17.20
C ASP A 106 11.10 2.48 -15.98
N VAL A 107 11.62 1.88 -14.93
CA VAL A 107 11.88 2.56 -13.64
C VAL A 107 13.24 2.17 -13.07
N VAL A 108 13.77 3.01 -12.21
CA VAL A 108 14.80 2.65 -11.25
C VAL A 108 14.13 2.50 -9.89
N PHE A 109 14.06 1.28 -9.36
CA PHE A 109 13.45 0.97 -8.08
C PHE A 109 14.53 0.53 -7.09
N GLU A 110 14.73 1.32 -6.02
CA GLU A 110 15.79 1.08 -5.03
C GLU A 110 17.19 0.87 -5.65
N GLY A 111 17.49 1.64 -6.70
CA GLY A 111 18.75 1.54 -7.43
C GLY A 111 18.83 0.45 -8.50
N THR A 112 17.81 -0.39 -8.62
CA THR A 112 17.73 -1.46 -9.61
C THR A 112 16.88 -1.04 -10.81
N GLU A 113 17.42 -1.10 -12.02
CA GLU A 113 16.65 -0.90 -13.25
C GLU A 113 15.68 -2.05 -13.44
N THR A 114 14.41 -1.74 -13.59
CA THR A 114 13.35 -2.73 -13.75
C THR A 114 12.14 -2.12 -14.46
N LYS A 115 11.09 -2.91 -14.59
CA LYS A 115 9.80 -2.46 -15.13
C LYS A 115 8.75 -2.44 -14.06
N ALA A 116 7.89 -1.43 -14.14
CA ALA A 116 6.70 -1.32 -13.30
C ALA A 116 5.45 -1.37 -14.19
N ARG A 117 4.44 -2.11 -13.75
CA ARG A 117 3.09 -1.95 -14.31
C ARG A 117 2.47 -0.72 -13.69
N LYS A 118 2.10 0.26 -14.52
CA LYS A 118 1.35 1.45 -14.15
C LYS A 118 -0.09 1.29 -14.60
N ILE A 119 -1.03 1.55 -13.70
CA ILE A 119 -2.44 1.66 -14.06
C ILE A 119 -3.03 2.98 -13.58
N ILE A 120 -4.10 3.42 -14.25
CA ILE A 120 -4.99 4.45 -13.75
C ILE A 120 -6.35 3.79 -13.50
N TYR A 121 -6.81 3.86 -12.25
CA TYR A 121 -8.06 3.31 -11.79
C TYR A 121 -9.07 4.44 -11.56
N ASP A 122 -10.22 4.38 -12.21
CA ASP A 122 -11.31 5.35 -12.09
C ASP A 122 -12.43 4.76 -11.24
N PHE A 123 -12.82 5.48 -10.18
CA PHE A 123 -13.90 5.05 -9.30
C PHE A 123 -15.25 5.35 -9.92
N THR A 124 -16.23 4.45 -9.71
CA THR A 124 -17.59 4.57 -10.26
C THR A 124 -18.65 4.43 -9.17
N GLY A 125 -19.87 4.91 -9.45
CA GLY A 125 -21.02 4.81 -8.53
C GLY A 125 -20.78 5.58 -7.22
N VAL A 126 -21.27 5.03 -6.11
CA VAL A 126 -21.17 5.64 -4.77
C VAL A 126 -19.72 5.89 -4.35
N LYS A 127 -18.80 5.02 -4.75
CA LYS A 127 -17.37 5.22 -4.45
C LYS A 127 -16.78 6.43 -5.16
N SER A 128 -17.22 6.72 -6.38
CA SER A 128 -16.83 7.95 -7.09
C SER A 128 -17.33 9.22 -6.38
N LEU A 129 -18.54 9.17 -5.82
CA LEU A 129 -19.08 10.29 -5.04
C LEU A 129 -18.25 10.54 -3.77
N LEU A 130 -17.94 9.46 -3.01
CA LEU A 130 -17.14 9.56 -1.79
C LEU A 130 -15.70 10.03 -2.09
N ALA A 131 -15.06 9.49 -3.12
CA ALA A 131 -13.75 9.94 -3.55
C ALA A 131 -13.77 11.40 -4.01
N GLY A 132 -14.81 11.83 -4.74
CA GLY A 132 -15.00 13.21 -5.18
C GLY A 132 -15.16 14.20 -4.04
N MET A 133 -15.75 13.80 -2.92
CA MET A 133 -15.85 14.65 -1.71
C MET A 133 -14.48 14.98 -1.10
N SER A 134 -13.48 14.12 -1.26
CA SER A 134 -12.10 14.37 -0.85
C SER A 134 -11.23 14.98 -1.96
N GLY A 135 -11.83 15.33 -3.12
CA GLY A 135 -11.13 15.89 -4.28
C GLY A 135 -10.48 14.85 -5.20
N GLY A 136 -10.41 13.59 -4.81
CA GLY A 136 -9.87 12.50 -5.61
C GLY A 136 -10.90 11.92 -6.57
N LYS A 137 -10.48 11.55 -7.78
CA LYS A 137 -11.31 10.86 -8.77
C LYS A 137 -10.65 9.59 -9.28
N THR A 138 -9.39 9.69 -9.61
CA THR A 138 -8.61 8.58 -10.14
C THR A 138 -7.40 8.27 -9.25
N LEU A 139 -7.04 6.99 -9.20
CA LEU A 139 -5.87 6.50 -8.48
C LEU A 139 -4.85 5.99 -9.48
N THR A 140 -3.65 6.54 -9.47
CA THR A 140 -2.52 5.97 -10.19
C THR A 140 -1.85 4.93 -9.30
N VAL A 141 -1.65 3.72 -9.83
CA VAL A 141 -1.02 2.62 -9.09
C VAL A 141 0.15 2.07 -9.88
N TYR A 142 1.26 1.84 -9.19
CA TYR A 142 2.45 1.16 -9.71
C TYR A 142 2.64 -0.17 -8.99
N TYR A 143 2.91 -1.22 -9.75
CA TYR A 143 3.23 -2.56 -9.26
C TYR A 143 4.64 -2.90 -9.70
N VAL A 144 5.52 -3.17 -8.76
CA VAL A 144 6.94 -3.49 -9.00
C VAL A 144 7.32 -4.76 -8.25
N ALA A 145 8.09 -5.63 -8.88
CA ALA A 145 8.73 -6.76 -8.22
C ALA A 145 10.16 -6.91 -8.73
N CYS A 146 11.13 -6.81 -7.83
CA CYS A 146 12.53 -7.03 -8.17
C CYS A 146 13.36 -7.44 -6.95
N GLU A 147 14.64 -7.73 -7.16
CA GLU A 147 15.60 -7.90 -6.09
C GLU A 147 16.10 -6.54 -5.61
N VAL A 148 16.03 -6.36 -4.28
CA VAL A 148 16.47 -5.13 -3.58
C VAL A 148 17.37 -5.56 -2.43
N ARG A 149 18.64 -5.22 -2.45
CA ARG A 149 19.63 -5.54 -1.39
C ARG A 149 19.60 -7.03 -0.96
N GLY A 150 19.54 -7.96 -1.94
CA GLY A 150 19.48 -9.40 -1.68
C GLY A 150 18.12 -9.92 -1.21
N ASN A 151 17.09 -9.09 -1.18
CA ASN A 151 15.72 -9.47 -0.86
C ASN A 151 14.83 -9.39 -2.12
N TYR A 152 13.95 -10.34 -2.31
CA TYR A 152 12.95 -10.29 -3.37
C TYR A 152 11.73 -9.52 -2.87
N VAL A 153 11.50 -8.34 -3.42
CA VAL A 153 10.48 -7.40 -2.95
C VAL A 153 9.36 -7.26 -3.97
N SER A 154 8.13 -7.35 -3.51
CA SER A 154 6.97 -6.83 -4.22
C SER A 154 6.56 -5.50 -3.59
N CYS A 155 6.23 -4.50 -4.40
CA CYS A 155 5.77 -3.22 -3.93
C CYS A 155 4.60 -2.72 -4.80
N CYS A 156 3.53 -2.31 -4.13
CA CYS A 156 2.40 -1.62 -4.72
C CYS A 156 2.38 -0.20 -4.16
N MET A 157 2.39 0.78 -5.05
CA MET A 157 2.43 2.19 -4.69
C MET A 157 1.32 2.93 -5.39
N SER A 158 0.69 3.88 -4.71
CA SER A 158 -0.40 4.63 -5.32
C SER A 158 -0.46 6.08 -4.85
N PHE A 159 -1.11 6.91 -5.67
CA PHE A 159 -1.46 8.27 -5.33
C PHE A 159 -2.73 8.69 -6.07
N TRP A 160 -3.45 9.62 -5.46
CA TRP A 160 -4.64 10.22 -6.04
C TRP A 160 -4.29 11.30 -7.06
N ASN A 161 -5.20 11.59 -7.99
CA ASN A 161 -5.01 12.66 -8.97
C ASN A 161 -4.95 14.07 -8.35
N ASN A 162 -5.33 14.23 -7.09
CA ASN A 162 -5.22 15.47 -6.31
C ASN A 162 -4.08 15.47 -5.29
N ASP A 163 -3.27 14.40 -5.26
CA ASP A 163 -2.05 14.38 -4.45
C ASP A 163 -0.97 15.29 -5.05
N THR A 164 -0.01 15.67 -4.23
CA THR A 164 1.18 16.41 -4.67
C THR A 164 2.01 15.51 -5.58
N ILE A 165 2.41 16.05 -6.73
CA ILE A 165 3.29 15.38 -7.70
C ILE A 165 4.57 16.17 -7.85
N THR A 166 5.70 15.51 -7.76
CA THR A 166 7.03 16.10 -7.96
C THR A 166 7.30 16.38 -9.43
N GLU A 167 8.34 17.12 -9.73
CA GLU A 167 8.82 17.38 -11.10
C GLU A 167 9.17 16.09 -11.87
N ASN A 168 9.44 15.00 -11.15
CA ASN A 168 9.73 13.68 -11.72
C ASN A 168 8.47 12.86 -12.02
N GLY A 169 7.27 13.37 -11.75
CA GLY A 169 6.00 12.76 -12.09
C GLY A 169 5.51 11.69 -11.11
N LEU A 170 6.05 11.67 -9.90
CA LEU A 170 5.65 10.76 -8.82
C LEU A 170 5.17 11.54 -7.58
N ALA A 171 4.35 10.91 -6.75
CA ALA A 171 4.09 11.44 -5.42
C ALA A 171 5.34 11.31 -4.54
N PRO A 172 5.58 12.24 -3.58
CA PRO A 172 6.81 12.29 -2.80
C PRO A 172 7.18 11.01 -2.07
N LEU A 173 6.19 10.25 -1.57
CA LEU A 173 6.45 8.96 -0.93
C LEU A 173 7.01 7.93 -1.92
N LEU A 174 6.46 7.88 -3.14
CA LEU A 174 6.89 6.93 -4.17
C LEU A 174 8.30 7.26 -4.67
N GLU A 175 8.62 8.54 -4.77
CA GLU A 175 9.92 9.01 -5.24
C GLU A 175 11.07 8.61 -4.30
N LYS A 176 10.75 8.32 -3.02
CA LYS A 176 11.75 7.82 -2.06
C LYS A 176 12.30 6.44 -2.43
N VAL A 177 11.57 5.65 -3.21
CA VAL A 177 11.95 4.29 -3.59
C VAL A 177 12.00 4.06 -5.10
N MET A 178 11.40 4.95 -5.91
CA MET A 178 11.28 4.75 -7.35
C MET A 178 11.53 6.04 -8.14
N GLN A 179 12.13 5.91 -9.32
CA GLN A 179 12.27 6.98 -10.31
C GLN A 179 11.79 6.49 -11.68
N LEU A 180 11.06 7.32 -12.38
CA LEU A 180 10.67 7.04 -13.77
C LEU A 180 11.87 7.27 -14.69
N LYS A 181 12.15 6.32 -15.59
CA LYS A 181 13.13 6.56 -16.67
C LYS A 181 12.47 7.39 -17.77
N LYS A 182 13.17 8.43 -18.20
CA LYS A 182 12.76 9.30 -19.31
C LYS A 182 13.13 8.66 -20.65
#